data_ad90a600c2f23ff086eb8788a9a64593
#
_entry.id   ad90a600c2f23ff086eb8788a9a64593
#
_cell.length_a   1.000
_cell.length_b   1.000
_cell.length_c   1.000
_cell.angle_alpha   90.00
_cell.angle_beta   90.00
_cell.angle_gamma   90.00
#
_symmetry.space_group_name_H-M   'P 1'
#
loop_
_entity.id
_entity.type
_entity.pdbx_description
1 polymer ?
#
loop_
_entity_poly.entity_id
_entity_poly.type
_entity_poly.pdbx_seq_one_letter_code
_entity_poly.pdbx_strand_id
1 'polypeptide(L)'
;SLVLLIVFFIMFSILIVRLFQLQIVKGQEYENNFILQTKREIVLSGARGNIYDRNGKPLATNKLANSVTFEDQETYNSDRERQLNLNSKIYQMIRIIKSKGDSIETSLKIIIDPNGNFQFSVDDFWLQRFKADVYGKANIDDMEAKERNSTADEIVSYLSDKFCVFAQGEKKYTDKEKKDYGLPQQFEKSDLLDILNIRYALSLQAYDDIICLCCDIDK
;
A
#
# COMPACT_ATOMS: atom_id res chain seq x y z
N SER A 1 -24.56 -60.13 -11.15
CA SER A 1 -24.29 -59.20 -10.04
C SER A 1 -22.81 -59.07 -9.71
N LEU A 2 -21.99 -60.12 -9.74
CA LEU A 2 -20.55 -60.06 -9.39
C LEU A 2 -19.75 -59.25 -10.43
N VAL A 3 -20.04 -59.38 -11.71
CA VAL A 3 -19.43 -58.60 -12.83
C VAL A 3 -19.69 -57.09 -12.64
N LEU A 4 -20.91 -56.75 -12.27
CA LEU A 4 -21.31 -55.35 -12.06
C LEU A 4 -20.55 -54.72 -10.90
N LEU A 5 -20.32 -55.49 -9.83
CA LEU A 5 -19.55 -55.06 -8.67
C LEU A 5 -18.06 -54.84 -9.01
N ILE A 6 -17.47 -55.72 -9.84
CA ILE A 6 -16.10 -55.58 -10.32
C ILE A 6 -15.96 -54.32 -11.21
N VAL A 7 -16.88 -54.10 -12.12
CA VAL A 7 -16.87 -52.88 -12.97
C VAL A 7 -16.97 -51.63 -12.14
N PHE A 8 -17.83 -51.60 -11.12
CA PHE A 8 -17.96 -50.47 -10.21
C PHE A 8 -16.64 -50.22 -9.43
N PHE A 9 -16.01 -51.25 -8.92
CA PHE A 9 -14.71 -51.13 -8.23
C PHE A 9 -13.61 -50.59 -9.14
N ILE A 10 -13.56 -51.01 -10.37
CA ILE A 10 -12.57 -50.53 -11.36
C ILE A 10 -12.82 -49.04 -11.64
N MET A 11 -14.05 -48.63 -11.91
CA MET A 11 -14.40 -47.21 -12.12
C MET A 11 -14.05 -46.35 -10.90
N PHE A 12 -14.35 -46.82 -9.69
CA PHE A 12 -14.07 -46.10 -8.45
C PHE A 12 -12.54 -45.95 -8.24
N SER A 13 -11.75 -46.99 -8.53
CA SER A 13 -10.31 -46.95 -8.45
C SER A 13 -9.71 -45.92 -9.42
N ILE A 14 -10.22 -45.82 -10.64
CA ILE A 14 -9.80 -44.80 -11.62
C ILE A 14 -10.09 -43.42 -11.11
N LEU A 15 -11.25 -43.17 -10.48
CA LEU A 15 -11.61 -41.86 -9.92
C LEU A 15 -10.69 -41.46 -8.76
N ILE A 16 -10.36 -42.42 -7.87
CA ILE A 16 -9.43 -42.16 -6.76
C ILE A 16 -8.04 -41.76 -7.30
N VAL A 17 -7.51 -42.50 -8.24
CA VAL A 17 -6.20 -42.21 -8.87
C VAL A 17 -6.24 -40.83 -9.55
N ARG A 18 -7.32 -40.50 -10.22
CA ARG A 18 -7.47 -39.17 -10.85
C ARG A 18 -7.54 -38.04 -9.84
N LEU A 19 -8.28 -38.24 -8.76
CA LEU A 19 -8.38 -37.28 -7.67
C LEU A 19 -7.02 -37.06 -7.02
N PHE A 20 -6.28 -38.13 -6.75
CA PHE A 20 -4.92 -38.06 -6.20
C PHE A 20 -3.98 -37.27 -7.12
N GLN A 21 -4.01 -37.53 -8.43
CA GLN A 21 -3.22 -36.79 -9.40
C GLN A 21 -3.55 -35.28 -9.40
N LEU A 22 -4.83 -34.93 -9.36
CA LEU A 22 -5.25 -33.54 -9.38
C LEU A 22 -4.91 -32.78 -8.08
N GLN A 23 -5.12 -33.42 -6.93
CA GLN A 23 -4.98 -32.74 -5.65
C GLN A 23 -3.54 -32.77 -5.12
N ILE A 24 -2.81 -33.88 -5.29
CA ILE A 24 -1.47 -34.04 -4.68
C ILE A 24 -0.37 -33.80 -5.72
N VAL A 25 -0.43 -34.41 -6.88
CA VAL A 25 0.66 -34.32 -7.87
C VAL A 25 0.63 -32.96 -8.57
N LYS A 26 -0.57 -32.47 -8.93
CA LYS A 26 -0.75 -31.20 -9.64
C LYS A 26 -1.27 -30.07 -8.77
N GLY A 27 -1.50 -30.30 -7.48
CA GLY A 27 -2.06 -29.30 -6.55
C GLY A 27 -1.23 -28.04 -6.51
N GLN A 28 0.09 -28.15 -6.35
CA GLN A 28 1.01 -27.02 -6.34
C GLN A 28 1.05 -26.25 -7.68
N GLU A 29 0.95 -26.97 -8.80
CA GLU A 29 0.91 -26.34 -10.12
C GLU A 29 -0.37 -25.53 -10.30
N TYR A 30 -1.50 -26.03 -9.83
CA TYR A 30 -2.77 -25.30 -9.84
C TYR A 30 -2.77 -24.12 -8.85
N GLU A 31 -2.18 -24.27 -7.67
CA GLU A 31 -2.04 -23.19 -6.69
C GLU A 31 -1.15 -22.06 -7.22
N ASN A 32 -0.01 -22.41 -7.84
CA ASN A 32 0.89 -21.42 -8.43
C ASN A 32 0.31 -20.74 -9.69
N ASN A 33 -0.58 -21.42 -10.41
CA ASN A 33 -1.25 -20.88 -11.59
C ASN A 33 -2.61 -20.24 -11.28
N PHE A 34 -3.07 -20.34 -10.03
CA PHE A 34 -4.28 -19.67 -9.57
C PHE A 34 -4.00 -18.19 -9.32
N ILE A 35 -3.78 -17.44 -10.39
CA ILE A 35 -3.79 -15.99 -10.35
C ILE A 35 -5.25 -15.60 -10.17
N LEU A 36 -5.57 -15.10 -8.99
CA LEU A 36 -6.87 -14.47 -8.70
C LEU A 36 -6.97 -13.23 -9.61
N GLN A 37 -7.43 -13.42 -10.83
CA GLN A 37 -7.70 -12.31 -11.74
C GLN A 37 -8.97 -11.62 -11.24
N THR A 38 -8.80 -10.69 -10.33
CA THR A 38 -9.86 -9.73 -10.03
C THR A 38 -9.99 -8.85 -11.27
N LYS A 39 -11.04 -9.08 -12.06
CA LYS A 39 -11.37 -8.20 -13.18
C LYS A 39 -11.79 -6.85 -12.61
N ARG A 40 -10.90 -5.89 -12.65
CA ARG A 40 -11.16 -4.51 -12.21
C ARG A 40 -11.68 -3.74 -13.43
N GLU A 41 -12.86 -3.17 -13.30
CA GLU A 41 -13.39 -2.24 -14.30
C GLU A 41 -12.86 -0.84 -13.97
N ILE A 42 -11.90 -0.37 -14.77
CA ILE A 42 -11.35 0.97 -14.62
C ILE A 42 -12.22 1.92 -15.45
N VAL A 43 -13.00 2.75 -14.78
CA VAL A 43 -13.77 3.81 -15.42
C VAL A 43 -12.83 4.99 -15.68
N LEU A 44 -12.43 5.16 -16.93
CA LEU A 44 -11.70 6.35 -17.34
C LEU A 44 -12.68 7.51 -17.50
N SER A 45 -12.58 8.50 -16.63
CA SER A 45 -13.35 9.73 -16.77
C SER A 45 -12.90 10.48 -18.01
N GLY A 46 -13.87 10.87 -18.88
CA GLY A 46 -13.58 11.70 -20.05
C GLY A 46 -13.03 13.07 -19.65
N ALA A 47 -12.20 13.67 -20.49
CA ALA A 47 -11.74 15.04 -20.31
C ALA A 47 -12.94 15.99 -20.30
N ARG A 48 -12.93 16.97 -19.38
CA ARG A 48 -13.95 18.01 -19.34
C ARG A 48 -13.82 18.88 -20.60
N GLY A 49 -14.95 19.40 -21.13
CA GLY A 49 -14.93 20.32 -22.26
C GLY A 49 -14.40 21.72 -21.86
N ASN A 50 -13.80 22.41 -22.81
CA ASN A 50 -13.44 23.81 -22.61
C ASN A 50 -14.71 24.71 -22.69
N ILE A 51 -14.71 25.80 -21.94
CA ILE A 51 -15.80 26.81 -21.95
C ILE A 51 -15.31 28.04 -22.70
N TYR A 52 -16.09 28.48 -23.67
CA TYR A 52 -15.79 29.65 -24.49
C TYR A 52 -16.89 30.71 -24.34
N ASP A 53 -16.52 31.98 -24.55
CA ASP A 53 -17.50 33.04 -24.67
C ASP A 53 -18.17 33.00 -26.06
N ARG A 54 -19.17 33.91 -26.31
CA ARG A 54 -19.86 34.02 -27.60
C ARG A 54 -18.95 34.39 -28.77
N ASN A 55 -17.76 34.93 -28.50
CA ASN A 55 -16.77 35.34 -29.51
C ASN A 55 -15.67 34.25 -29.70
N GLY A 56 -15.78 33.09 -29.06
CA GLY A 56 -14.82 32.03 -29.14
C GLY A 56 -13.60 32.20 -28.23
N LYS A 57 -13.60 33.19 -27.33
CA LYS A 57 -12.51 33.39 -26.38
C LYS A 57 -12.62 32.37 -25.24
N PRO A 58 -11.56 31.62 -24.91
CA PRO A 58 -11.62 30.65 -23.86
C PRO A 58 -11.80 31.33 -22.50
N LEU A 59 -12.84 30.92 -21.76
CA LEU A 59 -13.13 31.32 -20.38
C LEU A 59 -12.55 30.33 -19.37
N ALA A 60 -12.61 29.03 -19.69
CA ALA A 60 -11.99 27.97 -18.92
C ALA A 60 -11.50 26.88 -19.87
N THR A 61 -10.28 26.47 -19.71
CA THR A 61 -9.66 25.39 -20.48
C THR A 61 -9.11 24.30 -19.56
N ASN A 62 -9.06 23.09 -20.05
CA ASN A 62 -8.39 22.01 -19.33
C ASN A 62 -6.88 22.15 -19.48
N LYS A 63 -6.18 22.04 -18.35
CA LYS A 63 -4.74 21.81 -18.32
C LYS A 63 -4.50 20.32 -18.11
N LEU A 64 -3.66 19.72 -18.94
CA LEU A 64 -3.26 18.34 -18.75
C LEU A 64 -2.38 18.27 -17.51
N ALA A 65 -2.85 17.56 -16.47
CA ALA A 65 -2.07 17.24 -15.30
C ALA A 65 -1.64 15.78 -15.38
N ASN A 66 -0.36 15.50 -15.17
CA ASN A 66 0.17 14.16 -15.04
C ASN A 66 0.29 13.81 -13.56
N SER A 67 -0.11 12.61 -13.18
CA SER A 67 0.04 12.09 -11.82
C SER A 67 0.79 10.78 -11.84
N VAL A 68 1.58 10.54 -10.81
CA VAL A 68 2.20 9.22 -10.57
C VAL A 68 1.33 8.47 -9.59
N THR A 69 0.86 7.30 -10.01
CA THR A 69 0.06 6.41 -9.17
C THR A 69 0.86 5.18 -8.80
N PHE A 70 0.60 4.63 -7.63
CA PHE A 70 1.22 3.40 -7.14
C PHE A 70 0.13 2.35 -6.91
N GLU A 71 0.37 1.13 -7.42
CA GLU A 71 -0.50 -0.02 -7.23
C GLU A 71 0.36 -1.25 -6.87
N ASP A 72 -0.03 -1.98 -5.83
CA ASP A 72 0.62 -3.23 -5.44
C ASP A 72 -0.10 -4.41 -6.09
N GLN A 73 0.51 -4.99 -7.11
CA GLN A 73 -0.02 -6.14 -7.87
C GLN A 73 0.80 -7.43 -7.67
N GLU A 74 1.77 -7.42 -6.76
CA GLU A 74 2.65 -8.57 -6.57
C GLU A 74 2.08 -9.56 -5.55
N THR A 75 2.45 -10.83 -5.72
CA THR A 75 2.18 -11.90 -4.76
C THR A 75 3.41 -12.11 -3.89
N TYR A 76 3.20 -12.22 -2.59
CA TYR A 76 4.28 -12.34 -1.60
C TYR A 76 4.13 -13.60 -0.77
N ASN A 77 5.22 -14.22 -0.37
CA ASN A 77 5.21 -15.43 0.45
C ASN A 77 4.98 -15.12 1.95
N SER A 78 5.21 -13.87 2.37
CA SER A 78 4.98 -13.43 3.75
C SER A 78 4.68 -11.94 3.82
N ASP A 79 3.97 -11.53 4.90
CA ASP A 79 3.69 -10.11 5.15
C ASP A 79 4.99 -9.29 5.30
N ARG A 80 6.03 -9.86 5.91
CA ARG A 80 7.32 -9.19 6.05
C ARG A 80 7.96 -8.93 4.68
N GLU A 81 7.94 -9.92 3.79
CA GLU A 81 8.44 -9.78 2.41
C GLU A 81 7.69 -8.67 1.66
N ARG A 82 6.36 -8.66 1.78
CA ARG A 82 5.50 -7.60 1.22
C ARG A 82 5.91 -6.23 1.75
N GLN A 83 6.05 -6.08 3.07
CA GLN A 83 6.43 -4.80 3.69
C GLN A 83 7.78 -4.31 3.16
N LEU A 84 8.79 -5.18 3.10
CA LEU A 84 10.15 -4.82 2.64
C LEU A 84 10.17 -4.45 1.16
N ASN A 85 9.49 -5.20 0.32
CA ASN A 85 9.39 -4.93 -1.12
C ASN A 85 8.70 -3.58 -1.39
N LEU A 86 7.55 -3.33 -0.74
CA LEU A 86 6.83 -2.07 -0.85
C LEU A 86 7.70 -0.89 -0.37
N ASN A 87 8.36 -1.01 0.77
CA ASN A 87 9.23 0.03 1.30
C ASN A 87 10.40 0.33 0.35
N SER A 88 10.99 -0.70 -0.26
CA SER A 88 12.05 -0.55 -1.25
C SER A 88 11.59 0.25 -2.47
N LYS A 89 10.47 -0.15 -3.07
CA LYS A 89 9.89 0.53 -4.24
C LYS A 89 9.51 1.98 -3.93
N ILE A 90 8.81 2.19 -2.80
CA ILE A 90 8.41 3.52 -2.35
C ILE A 90 9.63 4.40 -2.13
N TYR A 91 10.67 3.89 -1.46
CA TYR A 91 11.89 4.65 -1.23
C TYR A 91 12.60 5.07 -2.52
N GLN A 92 12.68 4.17 -3.51
CA GLN A 92 13.24 4.49 -4.82
C GLN A 92 12.41 5.57 -5.53
N MET A 93 11.08 5.49 -5.48
CA MET A 93 10.20 6.50 -6.07
C MET A 93 10.35 7.86 -5.38
N ILE A 94 10.40 7.90 -4.05
CA ILE A 94 10.64 9.15 -3.28
C ILE A 94 11.92 9.81 -3.74
N ARG A 95 13.02 9.06 -3.90
CA ARG A 95 14.29 9.59 -4.38
C ARG A 95 14.19 10.18 -5.78
N ILE A 96 13.45 9.53 -6.68
CA ILE A 96 13.25 10.04 -8.05
C ILE A 96 12.43 11.33 -8.01
N ILE A 97 11.31 11.37 -7.28
CA ILE A 97 10.44 12.55 -7.15
C ILE A 97 11.24 13.73 -6.58
N LYS A 98 11.95 13.53 -5.46
CA LYS A 98 12.80 14.57 -4.84
C LYS A 98 13.92 15.04 -5.78
N SER A 99 14.51 14.15 -6.58
CA SER A 99 15.57 14.52 -7.53
C SER A 99 15.06 15.42 -8.67
N LYS A 100 13.75 15.39 -8.94
CA LYS A 100 13.09 16.25 -9.93
C LYS A 100 12.56 17.55 -9.33
N GLY A 101 12.68 17.73 -8.02
CA GLY A 101 12.20 18.91 -7.32
C GLY A 101 10.69 18.92 -7.06
N ASP A 102 10.03 17.78 -7.23
CA ASP A 102 8.61 17.61 -6.93
C ASP A 102 8.39 17.24 -5.45
N SER A 103 7.17 17.44 -4.98
CA SER A 103 6.74 17.11 -3.62
C SER A 103 5.73 15.96 -3.62
N ILE A 104 5.69 15.24 -2.50
CA ILE A 104 4.75 14.14 -2.28
C ILE A 104 3.51 14.69 -1.58
N GLU A 105 2.32 14.29 -2.03
CA GLU A 105 1.08 14.63 -1.34
C GLU A 105 1.03 14.04 0.07
N THR A 106 0.60 14.85 1.05
CA THR A 106 0.61 14.48 2.47
C THR A 106 -0.78 14.06 2.93
N SER A 107 -0.96 12.78 3.23
CA SER A 107 -2.13 12.22 3.91
C SER A 107 -1.91 12.11 5.43
N LEU A 108 -0.67 11.85 5.83
CA LEU A 108 -0.25 11.76 7.23
C LEU A 108 -0.28 13.14 7.89
N LYS A 109 -0.92 13.24 9.06
CA LYS A 109 -1.08 14.52 9.78
C LYS A 109 0.07 14.77 10.78
N ILE A 110 1.29 14.43 10.37
CA ILE A 110 2.53 14.63 11.13
C ILE A 110 3.51 15.36 10.24
N ILE A 111 4.18 16.35 10.81
CA ILE A 111 5.22 17.16 10.17
C ILE A 111 6.49 17.13 11.04
N ILE A 112 7.61 17.57 10.46
CA ILE A 112 8.86 17.79 11.18
C ILE A 112 8.98 19.28 11.46
N ASP A 113 9.12 19.64 12.72
CA ASP A 113 9.34 21.01 13.15
C ASP A 113 10.76 21.51 12.77
N PRO A 114 11.06 22.82 12.84
CA PRO A 114 12.41 23.34 12.56
C PRO A 114 13.50 22.79 13.49
N ASN A 115 13.14 22.22 14.63
CA ASN A 115 14.06 21.59 15.57
C ASN A 115 14.30 20.10 15.25
N GLY A 116 13.62 19.57 14.25
CA GLY A 116 13.72 18.18 13.84
C GLY A 116 12.89 17.19 14.66
N ASN A 117 11.86 17.66 15.40
CA ASN A 117 10.93 16.80 16.14
C ASN A 117 9.65 16.55 15.35
N PHE A 118 9.00 15.42 15.60
CA PHE A 118 7.70 15.16 15.01
C PHE A 118 6.59 15.91 15.74
N GLN A 119 5.74 16.59 15.00
CA GLN A 119 4.62 17.35 15.50
C GLN A 119 3.36 17.07 14.66
N PHE A 120 2.19 17.15 15.31
CA PHE A 120 0.93 17.08 14.59
C PHE A 120 0.68 18.36 13.78
N SER A 121 0.13 18.20 12.59
CA SER A 121 -0.30 19.31 11.73
C SER A 121 -1.78 19.66 11.88
N VAL A 122 -2.50 18.97 12.78
CA VAL A 122 -3.92 19.15 13.08
C VAL A 122 -4.15 19.08 14.57
N ASP A 123 -5.23 19.71 15.01
CA ASP A 123 -5.58 19.84 16.43
C ASP A 123 -7.00 19.29 16.71
N ASP A 124 -7.35 19.20 18.00
CA ASP A 124 -8.66 18.89 18.54
C ASP A 124 -9.34 17.66 17.92
N PHE A 125 -10.53 17.85 17.37
CA PHE A 125 -11.33 16.79 16.79
C PHE A 125 -10.60 16.05 15.65
N TRP A 126 -9.94 16.79 14.76
CA TRP A 126 -9.22 16.21 13.63
C TRP A 126 -8.01 15.40 14.05
N LEU A 127 -7.37 15.80 15.15
CA LEU A 127 -6.29 15.02 15.75
C LEU A 127 -6.81 13.70 16.31
N GLN A 128 -7.94 13.73 17.02
CA GLN A 128 -8.53 12.48 17.55
C GLN A 128 -9.00 11.57 16.41
N ARG A 129 -9.59 12.13 15.37
CA ARG A 129 -10.00 11.36 14.19
C ARG A 129 -8.80 10.72 13.50
N PHE A 130 -7.73 11.48 13.28
CA PHE A 130 -6.48 10.96 12.73
C PHE A 130 -5.89 9.82 13.56
N LYS A 131 -5.86 9.96 14.88
CA LYS A 131 -5.41 8.88 15.77
C LYS A 131 -6.28 7.64 15.66
N ALA A 132 -7.60 7.80 15.61
CA ALA A 132 -8.52 6.68 15.41
C ALA A 132 -8.22 5.93 14.09
N ASP A 133 -7.99 6.66 13.01
CA ASP A 133 -7.66 6.08 11.70
C ASP A 133 -6.31 5.35 11.73
N VAL A 134 -5.29 5.89 12.39
CA VAL A 134 -3.97 5.25 12.56
C VAL A 134 -4.10 3.90 13.28
N TYR A 135 -4.88 3.85 14.37
CA TYR A 135 -5.10 2.65 15.16
C TYR A 135 -6.20 1.74 14.60
N GLY A 136 -6.80 2.12 13.45
CA GLY A 136 -7.83 1.31 12.78
C GLY A 136 -9.15 1.23 13.55
N LYS A 137 -9.49 2.28 14.30
CA LYS A 137 -10.74 2.38 15.06
C LYS A 137 -11.83 3.04 14.20
N ALA A 138 -13.03 2.48 14.22
CA ALA A 138 -14.16 3.04 13.48
C ALA A 138 -14.60 4.41 14.03
N ASN A 139 -14.63 4.55 15.36
CA ASN A 139 -15.02 5.77 16.05
C ASN A 139 -13.93 6.24 17.02
N ILE A 140 -13.94 7.54 17.32
CA ILE A 140 -13.05 8.15 18.32
C ILE A 140 -13.26 7.52 19.71
N ASP A 141 -14.49 7.14 20.03
CA ASP A 141 -14.85 6.57 21.33
C ASP A 141 -14.30 5.15 21.54
N ASP A 142 -13.99 4.43 20.48
CA ASP A 142 -13.43 3.09 20.52
C ASP A 142 -11.94 3.05 20.88
N MET A 143 -11.28 4.23 20.94
CA MET A 143 -9.86 4.33 21.30
C MET A 143 -9.63 4.16 22.80
N GLU A 144 -8.57 3.45 23.13
CA GLU A 144 -8.05 3.38 24.50
C GLU A 144 -7.45 4.71 24.95
N ALA A 145 -7.38 4.94 26.27
CA ALA A 145 -6.81 6.17 26.84
C ALA A 145 -5.34 6.39 26.38
N LYS A 146 -4.57 5.33 26.22
CA LYS A 146 -3.19 5.39 25.69
C LYS A 146 -3.16 5.85 24.23
N GLU A 147 -4.05 5.35 23.40
CA GLU A 147 -4.16 5.70 21.99
C GLU A 147 -4.57 7.17 21.81
N ARG A 148 -5.53 7.65 22.63
CA ARG A 148 -5.97 9.06 22.61
C ARG A 148 -4.88 10.04 22.99
N ASN A 149 -4.04 9.67 23.96
CA ASN A 149 -2.98 10.54 24.48
C ASN A 149 -1.63 10.34 23.79
N SER A 150 -1.55 9.50 22.75
CA SER A 150 -0.31 9.21 22.05
C SER A 150 0.31 10.48 21.45
N THR A 151 1.62 10.59 21.57
CA THR A 151 2.44 11.66 20.98
C THR A 151 2.71 11.39 19.50
N ALA A 152 3.22 12.39 18.77
CA ALA A 152 3.60 12.22 17.37
C ALA A 152 4.73 11.19 17.22
N ASP A 153 5.70 11.17 18.13
CA ASP A 153 6.80 10.19 18.15
C ASP A 153 6.29 8.76 18.37
N GLU A 154 5.32 8.58 19.27
CA GLU A 154 4.72 7.26 19.53
C GLU A 154 3.95 6.75 18.31
N ILE A 155 3.23 7.63 17.59
CA ILE A 155 2.53 7.26 16.36
C ILE A 155 3.52 6.91 15.24
N VAL A 156 4.59 7.69 15.07
CA VAL A 156 5.65 7.39 14.10
C VAL A 156 6.30 6.04 14.42
N SER A 157 6.59 5.77 15.68
CA SER A 157 7.12 4.47 16.12
C SER A 157 6.15 3.32 15.84
N TYR A 158 4.87 3.50 16.16
CA TYR A 158 3.82 2.51 15.89
C TYR A 158 3.70 2.20 14.39
N LEU A 159 3.63 3.23 13.55
CA LEU A 159 3.55 3.06 12.10
C LEU A 159 4.83 2.44 11.52
N SER A 160 5.99 2.82 12.05
CA SER A 160 7.28 2.23 11.65
C SER A 160 7.32 0.73 11.94
N ASP A 161 6.82 0.31 13.09
CA ASP A 161 6.70 -1.10 13.45
C ASP A 161 5.68 -1.83 12.55
N LYS A 162 4.51 -1.23 12.36
CA LYS A 162 3.43 -1.78 11.54
C LYS A 162 3.86 -2.01 10.08
N PHE A 163 4.60 -1.07 9.50
CA PHE A 163 5.03 -1.11 8.11
C PHE A 163 6.47 -1.61 7.92
N CYS A 164 7.13 -2.04 8.98
CA CYS A 164 8.54 -2.47 8.95
C CYS A 164 9.48 -1.41 8.35
N VAL A 165 9.30 -0.13 8.70
CA VAL A 165 10.16 0.98 8.28
C VAL A 165 11.01 1.42 9.48
N PHE A 166 12.28 0.99 9.53
CA PHE A 166 13.11 1.20 10.70
C PHE A 166 14.10 2.36 10.49
N ALA A 167 13.92 3.41 11.26
CA ALA A 167 14.83 4.56 11.27
C ALA A 167 15.94 4.39 12.32
N GLN A 168 15.56 4.03 13.55
CA GLN A 168 16.47 3.85 14.68
C GLN A 168 15.84 2.85 15.66
N GLY A 169 16.67 2.10 16.42
CA GLY A 169 16.20 1.25 17.50
C GLY A 169 16.62 -0.21 17.40
N GLU A 170 15.97 -1.07 18.20
CA GLU A 170 16.29 -2.49 18.34
C GLU A 170 15.90 -3.31 17.11
N LYS A 171 14.81 -2.93 16.43
CA LYS A 171 14.35 -3.56 15.19
C LYS A 171 15.14 -3.00 14.01
N LYS A 172 15.96 -3.84 13.39
CA LYS A 172 16.80 -3.48 12.24
C LYS A 172 16.54 -4.44 11.10
N TYR A 173 16.83 -3.97 9.88
CA TYR A 173 16.92 -4.87 8.75
C TYR A 173 18.15 -5.75 8.89
N THR A 174 18.03 -7.02 8.55
CA THR A 174 19.18 -7.91 8.42
C THR A 174 20.06 -7.46 7.25
N ASP A 175 21.35 -7.80 7.26
CA ASP A 175 22.25 -7.41 6.17
C ASP A 175 21.83 -8.01 4.82
N LYS A 176 21.18 -9.19 4.86
CA LYS A 176 20.58 -9.81 3.69
C LYS A 176 19.41 -8.97 3.17
N GLU A 177 18.47 -8.59 4.02
CA GLU A 177 17.32 -7.76 3.64
C GLU A 177 17.76 -6.41 3.05
N LYS A 178 18.75 -5.76 3.64
CA LYS A 178 19.30 -4.50 3.09
C LYS A 178 19.83 -4.69 1.68
N LYS A 179 20.56 -5.76 1.43
CA LYS A 179 21.14 -6.05 0.13
C LYS A 179 20.09 -6.46 -0.89
N ASP A 180 19.15 -7.32 -0.50
CA ASP A 180 18.15 -7.87 -1.41
C ASP A 180 17.12 -6.80 -1.83
N TYR A 181 16.76 -5.89 -0.90
CA TYR A 181 15.76 -4.84 -1.14
C TYR A 181 16.35 -3.44 -1.35
N GLY A 182 17.67 -3.28 -1.30
CA GLY A 182 18.33 -1.98 -1.49
C GLY A 182 17.93 -0.92 -0.45
N LEU A 183 17.54 -1.36 0.76
CA LEU A 183 17.14 -0.48 1.84
C LEU A 183 18.37 0.11 2.56
N PRO A 184 18.34 1.38 2.95
CA PRO A 184 19.44 1.98 3.71
C PRO A 184 19.54 1.38 5.10
N GLN A 185 20.70 1.53 5.72
CA GLN A 185 20.87 1.09 7.11
C GLN A 185 19.97 1.88 8.07
N GLN A 186 19.71 3.13 7.73
CA GLN A 186 18.91 4.07 8.48
C GLN A 186 18.29 5.08 7.51
N PHE A 187 17.00 5.39 7.69
CA PHE A 187 16.34 6.45 6.95
C PHE A 187 16.58 7.81 7.63
N GLU A 188 16.72 8.86 6.84
CA GLU A 188 16.57 10.21 7.33
C GLU A 188 15.12 10.44 7.81
N LYS A 189 14.91 11.33 8.78
CA LYS A 189 13.57 11.60 9.32
C LYS A 189 12.58 12.05 8.25
N SER A 190 13.04 12.82 7.26
CA SER A 190 12.21 13.24 6.13
C SER A 190 11.79 12.06 5.24
N ASP A 191 12.73 11.19 4.89
CA ASP A 191 12.44 10.02 4.05
C ASP A 191 11.56 9.01 4.80
N LEU A 192 11.81 8.83 6.11
CA LEU A 192 10.95 8.03 6.98
C LEU A 192 9.51 8.54 6.93
N LEU A 193 9.32 9.84 7.13
CA LEU A 193 7.98 10.43 7.14
C LEU A 193 7.28 10.28 5.78
N ASP A 194 8.00 10.47 4.69
CA ASP A 194 7.46 10.30 3.33
C ASP A 194 7.06 8.86 3.05
N ILE A 195 7.87 7.87 3.47
CA ILE A 195 7.51 6.46 3.35
C ILE A 195 6.27 6.15 4.18
N LEU A 196 6.23 6.60 5.44
CA LEU A 196 5.10 6.39 6.32
C LEU A 196 3.83 7.06 5.79
N ASN A 197 3.96 8.25 5.18
CA ASN A 197 2.85 8.95 4.55
C ASN A 197 2.21 8.12 3.42
N ILE A 198 3.02 7.62 2.50
CA ILE A 198 2.53 6.78 1.40
C ILE A 198 1.95 5.47 1.94
N ARG A 199 2.61 4.84 2.89
CA ARG A 199 2.14 3.59 3.52
C ARG A 199 0.84 3.78 4.28
N TYR A 200 0.68 4.89 4.96
CA TYR A 200 -0.55 5.26 5.64
C TYR A 200 -1.69 5.50 4.64
N ALA A 201 -1.44 6.26 3.57
CA ALA A 201 -2.41 6.48 2.51
C ALA A 201 -2.88 5.16 1.88
N LEU A 202 -1.97 4.23 1.57
CA LEU A 202 -2.30 2.88 1.09
C LEU A 202 -3.15 2.10 2.10
N SER A 203 -2.89 2.26 3.40
CA SER A 203 -3.64 1.53 4.44
C SER A 203 -5.07 2.04 4.64
N LEU A 204 -5.35 3.29 4.29
CA LEU A 204 -6.70 3.87 4.35
C LEU A 204 -7.58 3.43 3.17
N GLN A 205 -6.98 3.07 2.06
CA GLN A 205 -7.68 2.64 0.86
C GLN A 205 -7.87 1.12 0.87
N ALA A 206 -8.84 0.65 1.67
CA ALA A 206 -9.07 -0.78 1.89
C ALA A 206 -9.45 -1.58 0.62
N TYR A 207 -9.80 -0.90 -0.49
CA TYR A 207 -10.24 -1.53 -1.74
C TYR A 207 -9.57 -0.98 -2.99
N ASP A 208 -8.93 0.18 -2.92
CA ASP A 208 -8.22 0.80 -4.04
C ASP A 208 -6.73 0.92 -3.68
N ASP A 209 -5.94 -0.06 -4.14
CA ASP A 209 -4.47 -0.08 -3.94
C ASP A 209 -3.75 0.99 -4.78
N ILE A 210 -4.49 1.95 -5.36
CA ILE A 210 -3.96 3.03 -6.18
C ILE A 210 -3.96 4.32 -5.39
N ILE A 211 -2.79 4.90 -5.19
CA ILE A 211 -2.65 6.25 -4.62
C ILE A 211 -1.96 7.17 -5.61
N CYS A 212 -2.37 8.43 -5.61
CA CYS A 212 -1.65 9.48 -6.30
C CYS A 212 -0.46 9.92 -5.41
N LEU A 213 0.76 9.76 -5.90
CA LEU A 213 1.97 10.13 -5.17
C LEU A 213 2.30 11.60 -5.34
N CYS A 214 2.10 12.12 -6.54
CA CYS A 214 2.24 13.54 -6.87
C CYS A 214 1.31 13.87 -8.03
N CYS A 215 0.63 15.01 -7.92
CA CYS A 215 -0.24 15.54 -8.95
C CYS A 215 0.37 16.82 -9.53
N ASP A 216 0.04 17.14 -10.78
CA ASP A 216 0.52 18.33 -11.51
C ASP A 216 2.03 18.31 -11.85
N ILE A 217 2.54 17.17 -12.35
CA ILE A 217 3.88 17.13 -12.92
C ILE A 217 3.89 17.92 -14.24
N ASP A 218 4.34 19.13 -14.17
CA ASP A 218 4.45 20.09 -15.31
C ASP A 218 5.74 19.89 -16.13
N LYS A 219 6.17 18.63 -16.41
CA LYS A 219 7.40 18.43 -17.22
C LYS A 219 7.33 17.18 -18.08
#